data_d7492a425348075aedfe8e4352f713b8
#
_entry.id   d7492a425348075aedfe8e4352f713b8
#
_cell.length_a   1.000
_cell.length_b   1.000
_cell.length_c   1.000
_cell.angle_alpha   90.00
_cell.angle_beta   90.00
_cell.angle_gamma   90.00
#
_symmetry.space_group_name_H-M   'P 1'
#
loop_
_entity.id
_entity.type
_entity.pdbx_description
1 polymer ?
#
loop_
_entity_poly.entity_id
_entity_poly.type
_entity_poly.pdbx_seq_one_letter_code
_entity_poly.pdbx_strand_id
1 'polypeptide(L)'
;MNKTIILSVCLAASSLSLNARAQDERQYADGPVTEVDYIKVEYGHFEEYIDWLNSTWKPTMEATKKAGLIIDYKVFSATPKSPDQPNIFLWITYKNMAALDKGIELEAVAKKVIGSTEVQNKARVVRNEYRKVLGIEYIRELILK
;
A
#
# COMPACT_ATOMS: atom_id res chain seq x y z
N MET A 1 -0.27 -64.59 -48.49
CA MET A 1 -1.54 -64.60 -47.73
C MET A 1 -1.20 -64.36 -46.29
N ASN A 2 -1.54 -63.23 -45.73
CA ASN A 2 -2.21 -62.96 -44.47
C ASN A 2 -2.08 -61.47 -44.14
N LYS A 3 -3.20 -60.84 -44.13
CA LYS A 3 -3.39 -59.46 -43.75
C LYS A 3 -3.38 -59.40 -42.24
N THR A 4 -2.63 -58.45 -41.69
CA THR A 4 -2.79 -58.04 -40.28
C THR A 4 -3.02 -56.56 -40.25
N ILE A 5 -4.20 -56.20 -39.82
CA ILE A 5 -4.69 -54.79 -39.63
C ILE A 5 -4.19 -54.34 -38.28
N ILE A 6 -3.46 -53.24 -38.26
CA ILE A 6 -3.09 -52.54 -37.03
C ILE A 6 -4.04 -51.36 -36.82
N LEU A 7 -4.86 -51.50 -35.81
CA LEU A 7 -5.76 -50.47 -35.33
C LEU A 7 -5.01 -49.58 -34.30
N SER A 8 -4.59 -48.38 -34.69
CA SER A 8 -4.01 -47.44 -33.78
C SER A 8 -5.10 -46.55 -33.18
N VAL A 9 -5.27 -46.67 -31.89
CA VAL A 9 -6.18 -45.90 -31.08
C VAL A 9 -5.52 -44.54 -30.76
N CYS A 10 -6.09 -43.46 -31.24
CA CYS A 10 -5.84 -42.10 -30.77
C CYS A 10 -6.60 -41.87 -29.47
N LEU A 11 -5.88 -41.79 -28.36
CA LEU A 11 -6.44 -41.34 -27.07
C LEU A 11 -5.42 -40.46 -26.37
N ALA A 12 -5.48 -39.14 -26.61
CA ALA A 12 -4.88 -38.16 -25.73
C ALA A 12 -5.24 -36.74 -26.18
N ALA A 13 -6.30 -36.16 -25.65
CA ALA A 13 -6.41 -34.71 -25.50
C ALA A 13 -7.71 -34.34 -24.77
N SER A 14 -7.72 -34.42 -23.45
CA SER A 14 -8.77 -33.75 -22.67
C SER A 14 -8.35 -33.64 -21.21
N SER A 15 -7.43 -32.71 -20.92
CA SER A 15 -7.14 -32.28 -19.52
C SER A 15 -6.47 -30.92 -19.42
N LEU A 16 -7.05 -29.89 -20.05
CA LEU A 16 -6.56 -28.52 -19.93
C LEU A 16 -7.70 -27.47 -19.97
N SER A 17 -8.64 -27.57 -19.03
CA SER A 17 -9.67 -26.53 -18.95
C SER A 17 -10.33 -26.38 -17.58
N LEU A 18 -9.65 -26.70 -16.49
CA LEU A 18 -10.24 -26.62 -15.15
C LEU A 18 -9.77 -25.43 -14.29
N ASN A 19 -8.87 -24.57 -14.77
CA ASN A 19 -8.35 -23.47 -13.95
C ASN A 19 -8.91 -22.08 -14.27
N ALA A 20 -9.76 -21.92 -15.29
CA ALA A 20 -10.28 -20.60 -15.67
C ALA A 20 -11.61 -20.22 -14.99
N ARG A 21 -12.29 -21.13 -14.30
CA ARG A 21 -13.62 -20.88 -13.72
C ARG A 21 -13.63 -20.42 -12.28
N ALA A 22 -12.55 -20.59 -11.52
CA ALA A 22 -12.55 -20.24 -10.08
C ALA A 22 -12.53 -18.72 -9.82
N GLN A 23 -12.18 -17.90 -10.80
CA GLN A 23 -12.11 -16.44 -10.63
C GLN A 23 -13.44 -15.73 -10.93
N ASP A 24 -14.35 -16.41 -11.60
CA ASP A 24 -15.65 -15.85 -12.02
C ASP A 24 -16.76 -16.00 -10.96
N GLU A 25 -16.52 -16.76 -9.89
CA GLU A 25 -17.49 -17.00 -8.81
C GLU A 25 -17.42 -15.97 -7.67
N ARG A 26 -16.36 -15.13 -7.61
CA ARG A 26 -16.25 -14.12 -6.58
C ARG A 26 -17.27 -13.01 -6.81
N GLN A 27 -18.01 -12.67 -5.76
CA GLN A 27 -18.97 -11.57 -5.77
C GLN A 27 -18.32 -10.19 -5.63
N TYR A 28 -17.00 -10.11 -5.75
CA TYR A 28 -16.22 -8.88 -5.68
C TYR A 28 -14.95 -8.98 -6.53
N ALA A 29 -14.40 -7.81 -6.87
CA ALA A 29 -13.07 -7.66 -7.45
C ALA A 29 -12.14 -6.97 -6.43
N ASP A 30 -10.84 -7.29 -6.50
CA ASP A 30 -9.82 -6.63 -5.70
C ASP A 30 -9.60 -5.20 -6.22
N GLY A 31 -9.82 -4.22 -5.37
CA GLY A 31 -9.58 -2.81 -5.61
C GLY A 31 -8.20 -2.33 -5.14
N PRO A 32 -8.02 -1.01 -5.06
CA PRO A 32 -6.83 -0.38 -4.50
C PRO A 32 -6.54 -0.83 -3.06
N VAL A 33 -5.28 -0.65 -2.66
CA VAL A 33 -4.83 -0.92 -1.29
C VAL A 33 -4.44 0.39 -0.64
N THR A 34 -4.94 0.64 0.56
CA THR A 34 -4.59 1.81 1.35
C THR A 34 -3.78 1.40 2.57
N GLU A 35 -2.58 1.97 2.70
CA GLU A 35 -1.81 1.98 3.93
C GLU A 35 -2.40 3.03 4.85
N VAL A 36 -2.64 2.65 6.10
CA VAL A 36 -3.17 3.52 7.15
C VAL A 36 -2.18 3.56 8.29
N ASP A 37 -1.54 4.71 8.48
CA ASP A 37 -0.68 4.95 9.63
C ASP A 37 -1.50 5.52 10.79
N TYR A 38 -1.43 4.88 11.95
CA TYR A 38 -2.06 5.31 13.19
C TYR A 38 -1.06 6.12 14.00
N ILE A 39 -1.24 7.44 14.02
CA ILE A 39 -0.32 8.38 14.67
C ILE A 39 -0.95 8.97 15.92
N LYS A 40 -0.21 8.91 17.03
CA LYS A 40 -0.51 9.68 18.23
C LYS A 40 0.47 10.85 18.31
N VAL A 41 -0.03 12.06 18.21
CA VAL A 41 0.71 13.29 18.47
C VAL A 41 0.47 13.69 19.92
N GLU A 42 1.54 13.97 20.65
CA GLU A 42 1.48 14.36 22.07
C GLU A 42 0.84 15.74 22.24
N TYR A 43 0.25 15.96 23.40
CA TYR A 43 -0.42 17.23 23.71
C TYR A 43 0.53 18.43 23.58
N GLY A 44 0.06 19.50 22.93
CA GLY A 44 0.85 20.70 22.68
C GLY A 44 1.68 20.68 21.39
N HIS A 45 1.83 19.54 20.71
CA HIS A 45 2.65 19.38 19.50
C HIS A 45 1.83 19.20 18.21
N PHE A 46 0.52 19.39 18.27
CA PHE A 46 -0.35 19.15 17.12
C PHE A 46 0.02 20.04 15.94
N GLU A 47 0.14 21.34 16.16
CA GLU A 47 0.49 22.31 15.10
C GLU A 47 1.90 22.05 14.54
N GLU A 48 2.86 21.73 15.39
CA GLU A 48 4.21 21.35 14.96
C GLU A 48 4.20 20.12 14.03
N TYR A 49 3.36 19.15 14.34
CA TYR A 49 3.21 17.97 13.48
C TYR A 49 2.51 18.30 12.16
N ILE A 50 1.49 19.17 12.16
CA ILE A 50 0.83 19.66 10.95
C ILE A 50 1.82 20.44 10.07
N ASP A 51 2.68 21.26 10.65
CA ASP A 51 3.73 21.99 9.92
C ASP A 51 4.70 21.03 9.24
N TRP A 52 5.11 19.97 9.92
CA TRP A 52 5.91 18.90 9.30
C TRP A 52 5.17 18.19 8.17
N LEU A 53 3.89 17.88 8.35
CA LEU A 53 3.07 17.28 7.30
C LEU A 53 3.02 18.17 6.05
N ASN A 54 2.84 19.49 6.23
CA ASN A 54 2.78 20.44 5.13
C ASN A 54 4.13 20.66 4.46
N SER A 55 5.21 20.79 5.24
CA SER A 55 6.53 21.14 4.73
C SER A 55 7.33 19.96 4.18
N THR A 56 7.08 18.75 4.65
CA THR A 56 7.89 17.58 4.32
C THR A 56 7.08 16.40 3.76
N TRP A 57 6.05 15.96 4.50
CA TRP A 57 5.30 14.77 4.11
C TRP A 57 4.49 15.00 2.82
N LYS A 58 3.72 16.08 2.75
CA LYS A 58 2.91 16.42 1.58
C LYS A 58 3.75 16.59 0.30
N PRO A 59 4.86 17.34 0.26
CA PRO A 59 5.72 17.41 -0.93
C PRO A 59 6.25 16.03 -1.35
N THR A 60 6.56 15.16 -0.38
CA THR A 60 7.00 13.78 -0.68
C THR A 60 5.87 12.98 -1.31
N MET A 61 4.65 13.06 -0.78
CA MET A 61 3.49 12.37 -1.35
C MET A 61 3.14 12.88 -2.75
N GLU A 62 3.22 14.20 -2.99
CA GLU A 62 3.00 14.78 -4.32
C GLU A 62 4.03 14.28 -5.34
N ALA A 63 5.31 14.23 -4.95
CA ALA A 63 6.37 13.69 -5.81
C ALA A 63 6.17 12.20 -6.09
N THR A 64 5.75 11.43 -5.07
CA THR A 64 5.46 10.00 -5.18
C THR A 64 4.26 9.73 -6.10
N LYS A 65 3.21 10.54 -5.97
CA LYS A 65 2.03 10.50 -6.85
C LYS A 65 2.39 10.86 -8.30
N LYS A 66 3.20 11.90 -8.49
CA LYS A 66 3.71 12.28 -9.80
C LYS A 66 4.58 11.20 -10.45
N ALA A 67 5.30 10.42 -9.65
CA ALA A 67 6.08 9.27 -10.11
C ALA A 67 5.20 8.03 -10.43
N GLY A 68 3.90 8.07 -10.17
CA GLY A 68 2.97 6.96 -10.41
C GLY A 68 3.13 5.79 -9.44
N LEU A 69 3.75 6.02 -8.28
CA LEU A 69 3.97 5.01 -7.25
C LEU A 69 2.78 4.87 -6.30
N ILE A 70 2.03 5.95 -6.11
CA ILE A 70 0.75 5.97 -5.38
C ILE A 70 -0.32 6.64 -6.24
N ILE A 71 -1.60 6.40 -5.93
CA ILE A 71 -2.73 7.03 -6.62
C ILE A 71 -3.34 8.17 -5.82
N ASP A 72 -3.30 8.11 -4.50
CA ASP A 72 -3.81 9.19 -3.65
C ASP A 72 -3.20 9.14 -2.25
N TYR A 73 -3.36 10.22 -1.49
CA TYR A 73 -3.02 10.30 -0.08
C TYR A 73 -3.96 11.26 0.65
N LYS A 74 -4.20 11.03 1.94
CA LYS A 74 -5.07 11.85 2.78
C LYS A 74 -4.56 11.90 4.21
N VAL A 75 -4.89 12.96 4.92
CA VAL A 75 -4.66 13.11 6.35
C VAL A 75 -6.02 13.30 7.03
N PHE A 76 -6.26 12.54 8.09
CA PHE A 76 -7.44 12.69 8.92
C PHE A 76 -7.04 12.97 10.35
N SER A 77 -7.79 13.81 11.03
CA SER A 77 -7.72 13.97 12.48
C SER A 77 -8.92 13.30 13.15
N ALA A 78 -8.73 12.82 14.36
CA ALA A 78 -9.79 12.27 15.19
C ALA A 78 -9.67 12.78 16.62
N THR A 79 -10.80 12.84 17.31
CA THR A 79 -10.82 13.01 18.76
C THR A 79 -10.66 11.62 19.39
N PRO A 80 -9.54 11.30 20.05
CA PRO A 80 -9.31 10.00 20.64
C PRO A 80 -10.28 9.78 21.81
N LYS A 81 -10.81 8.54 21.93
CA LYS A 81 -11.69 8.14 23.05
C LYS A 81 -10.90 7.78 24.32
N SER A 82 -9.60 7.52 24.19
CA SER A 82 -8.69 7.25 25.29
C SER A 82 -7.29 7.81 24.96
N PRO A 83 -6.46 8.06 25.99
CA PRO A 83 -5.12 8.63 25.80
C PRO A 83 -4.19 7.82 24.89
N ASP A 84 -4.44 6.53 24.72
CA ASP A 84 -3.57 5.62 23.94
C ASP A 84 -4.00 5.47 22.48
N GLN A 85 -5.08 6.15 22.08
CA GLN A 85 -5.57 6.09 20.70
C GLN A 85 -4.91 7.13 19.79
N PRO A 86 -4.86 6.86 18.47
CA PRO A 86 -4.34 7.82 17.50
C PRO A 86 -5.27 9.04 17.41
N ASN A 87 -4.68 10.20 17.14
CA ASN A 87 -5.40 11.44 16.85
C ASN A 87 -5.14 11.94 15.40
N ILE A 88 -4.21 11.31 14.67
CA ILE A 88 -3.94 11.54 13.25
C ILE A 88 -3.87 10.20 12.52
N PHE A 89 -4.42 10.15 11.32
CA PHE A 89 -4.31 9.03 10.39
C PHE A 89 -3.72 9.53 9.08
N LEU A 90 -2.66 8.87 8.61
CA LEU A 90 -2.12 9.12 7.28
C LEU A 90 -2.55 7.96 6.38
N TRP A 91 -3.21 8.27 5.29
CA TRP A 91 -3.64 7.30 4.30
C TRP A 91 -2.84 7.47 3.02
N ILE A 92 -2.29 6.37 2.51
CA ILE A 92 -1.56 6.33 1.24
C ILE A 92 -2.17 5.22 0.41
N THR A 93 -2.73 5.56 -0.75
CA THR A 93 -3.44 4.60 -1.59
C THR A 93 -2.58 4.18 -2.77
N TYR A 94 -2.34 2.89 -2.88
CA TYR A 94 -1.59 2.19 -3.92
C TYR A 94 -2.55 1.51 -4.90
N LYS A 95 -2.12 1.33 -6.14
CA LYS A 95 -2.93 0.67 -7.18
C LYS A 95 -3.32 -0.77 -6.80
N ASN A 96 -2.43 -1.51 -6.17
CA ASN A 96 -2.61 -2.90 -5.71
C ASN A 96 -1.49 -3.29 -4.73
N MET A 97 -1.53 -4.50 -4.20
CA MET A 97 -0.50 -5.02 -3.29
C MET A 97 0.91 -5.05 -3.91
N ALA A 98 1.03 -5.36 -5.21
CA ALA A 98 2.34 -5.40 -5.87
C ALA A 98 3.04 -4.03 -5.93
N ALA A 99 2.30 -2.93 -5.77
CA ALA A 99 2.90 -1.59 -5.70
C ALA A 99 3.71 -1.38 -4.40
N LEU A 100 3.46 -2.16 -3.35
CA LEU A 100 4.22 -2.11 -2.10
C LEU A 100 5.66 -2.66 -2.25
N ASP A 101 5.91 -3.50 -3.26
CA ASP A 101 7.24 -4.04 -3.55
C ASP A 101 8.20 -3.00 -4.16
N LYS A 102 7.70 -1.79 -4.47
CA LYS A 102 8.49 -0.68 -5.04
C LYS A 102 9.21 0.17 -3.98
N GLY A 103 9.71 -0.45 -2.93
CA GLY A 103 10.38 0.25 -1.83
C GLY A 103 11.62 1.05 -2.26
N ILE A 104 12.39 0.56 -3.23
CA ILE A 104 13.58 1.23 -3.76
C ILE A 104 13.20 2.53 -4.48
N GLU A 105 12.16 2.51 -5.31
CA GLU A 105 11.66 3.68 -6.04
C GLU A 105 11.05 4.71 -5.09
N LEU A 106 10.31 4.27 -4.08
CA LEU A 106 9.77 5.12 -3.02
C LEU A 106 10.89 5.82 -2.24
N GLU A 107 11.93 5.09 -1.86
CA GLU A 107 13.11 5.65 -1.19
C GLU A 107 13.84 6.66 -2.09
N ALA A 108 13.97 6.39 -3.39
CA ALA A 108 14.60 7.31 -4.33
C ALA A 108 13.85 8.64 -4.46
N VAL A 109 12.51 8.61 -4.43
CA VAL A 109 11.68 9.82 -4.40
C VAL A 109 11.87 10.57 -3.08
N ALA A 110 11.82 9.89 -1.95
CA ALA A 110 12.02 10.50 -0.63
C ALA A 110 13.40 11.16 -0.51
N LYS A 111 14.46 10.52 -1.03
CA LYS A 111 15.82 11.10 -1.07
C LYS A 111 15.90 12.40 -1.88
N LYS A 112 15.17 12.49 -2.98
CA LYS A 112 15.15 13.72 -3.81
C LYS A 112 14.44 14.88 -3.12
N VAL A 113 13.40 14.60 -2.33
CA VAL A 113 12.58 15.64 -1.68
C VAL A 113 13.14 16.04 -0.32
N ILE A 114 13.54 15.05 0.51
CA ILE A 114 13.91 15.28 1.91
C ILE A 114 15.43 15.34 2.08
N GLY A 115 16.17 14.60 1.26
CA GLY A 115 17.60 14.42 1.39
C GLY A 115 18.01 12.98 1.72
N SER A 116 19.28 12.78 2.08
CA SER A 116 19.86 11.47 2.31
C SER A 116 19.11 10.68 3.41
N THR A 117 19.27 9.36 3.41
CA THR A 117 18.73 8.48 4.46
C THR A 117 19.16 8.91 5.86
N GLU A 118 20.39 9.44 6.00
CA GLU A 118 20.89 9.97 7.27
C GLU A 118 20.09 11.19 7.74
N VAL A 119 19.83 12.16 6.84
CA VAL A 119 18.98 13.33 7.13
C VAL A 119 17.59 12.90 7.55
N GLN A 120 16.99 11.97 6.82
CA GLN A 120 15.66 11.44 7.13
C GLN A 120 15.62 10.74 8.51
N ASN A 121 16.65 9.96 8.84
CA ASN A 121 16.74 9.28 10.13
C ASN A 121 16.90 10.26 11.30
N LYS A 122 17.75 11.27 11.18
CA LYS A 122 17.88 12.32 12.19
C LYS A 122 16.55 13.04 12.43
N ALA A 123 15.87 13.45 11.36
CA ALA A 123 14.57 14.08 11.45
C ALA A 123 13.50 13.16 12.07
N ARG A 124 13.57 11.85 11.82
CA ARG A 124 12.67 10.86 12.43
C ARG A 124 12.88 10.75 13.94
N VAL A 125 14.11 10.75 14.39
CA VAL A 125 14.44 10.70 15.84
C VAL A 125 13.80 11.91 16.55
N VAL A 126 14.04 13.12 16.06
CA VAL A 126 13.45 14.35 16.62
C VAL A 126 11.91 14.27 16.65
N ARG A 127 11.30 13.85 15.55
CA ARG A 127 9.85 13.71 15.46
C ARG A 127 9.26 12.69 16.44
N ASN A 128 10.00 11.63 16.76
CA ASN A 128 9.56 10.61 17.70
C ASN A 128 9.55 11.10 19.16
N GLU A 129 10.09 12.27 19.46
CA GLU A 129 9.99 12.91 20.78
C GLU A 129 8.56 13.37 21.08
N TYR A 130 7.81 13.78 20.05
CA TYR A 130 6.47 14.34 20.21
C TYR A 130 5.36 13.58 19.46
N ARG A 131 5.71 12.47 18.76
CA ARG A 131 4.73 11.59 18.12
C ARG A 131 5.09 10.13 18.32
N LYS A 132 4.06 9.27 18.31
CA LYS A 132 4.20 7.82 18.28
C LYS A 132 3.47 7.26 17.06
N VAL A 133 4.09 6.32 16.35
CA VAL A 133 3.41 5.46 15.39
C VAL A 133 2.87 4.28 16.16
N LEU A 134 1.55 4.20 16.31
CA LEU A 134 0.88 3.14 17.08
C LEU A 134 0.72 1.86 16.26
N GLY A 135 0.69 1.99 14.93
CA GLY A 135 0.58 0.85 14.01
C GLY A 135 0.46 1.32 12.57
N ILE A 136 0.62 0.35 11.66
CA ILE A 136 0.39 0.51 10.23
C ILE A 136 -0.51 -0.65 9.80
N GLU A 137 -1.54 -0.36 9.04
CA GLU A 137 -2.48 -1.35 8.52
C GLU A 137 -2.63 -1.18 7.01
N TYR A 138 -2.75 -2.30 6.29
CA TYR A 138 -3.06 -2.31 4.86
C TYR A 138 -4.48 -2.80 4.67
N ILE A 139 -5.36 -1.91 4.22
CA ILE A 139 -6.75 -2.23 3.89
C ILE A 139 -6.93 -2.29 2.37
N ARG A 140 -7.70 -3.26 1.89
CA ARG A 140 -8.02 -3.40 0.47
C ARG A 140 -9.48 -3.06 0.24
N GLU A 141 -9.74 -2.24 -0.76
CA GLU A 141 -11.09 -2.04 -1.26
C GLU A 141 -11.60 -3.34 -1.93
N LEU A 142 -12.81 -3.74 -1.61
CA LEU A 142 -13.53 -4.80 -2.30
C LEU A 142 -14.62 -4.16 -3.16
N ILE A 143 -14.47 -4.27 -4.47
CA ILE A 143 -15.45 -3.75 -5.43
C ILE A 143 -16.52 -4.82 -5.61
N LEU A 144 -17.69 -4.59 -5.03
CA LEU A 144 -18.82 -5.52 -5.14
C LEU A 144 -19.38 -5.53 -6.56
N LYS A 145 -19.78 -6.73 -7.04
CA LYS A 145 -20.36 -6.94 -8.37
C LYS A 145 -21.87 -6.75 -8.39
#